data_0db1699ddcd6a4c8970243e952d9d899
#
_entry.id   0db1699ddcd6a4c8970243e952d9d899
#
_cell.length_a   1.000
_cell.length_b   1.000
_cell.length_c   1.000
_cell.angle_alpha   90.00
_cell.angle_beta   90.00
_cell.angle_gamma   90.00
#
_symmetry.space_group_name_H-M   'P 1'
#
loop_
_entity.id
_entity.type
_entity.pdbx_description
1 polymer ?
#
loop_
_entity_poly.entity_id
_entity_poly.type
_entity_poly.pdbx_seq_one_letter_code
_entity_poly.pdbx_strand_id
1 'polypeptide(L)'
;MQLRKRAAMAAAAAALAATTITGCSGSLDTEAVVMTVGDEEVTLGVANFYARMTQAQYETYYLSMMSSNGMTMTAEDMWNQEYEGETTEQTTKDGLLESLQNMYLISQHAEEYGVSLTEEEQDAISEAAAQFDEDNTAAAKEAVSGYKKDIEKYLELVTIQSK
;
A
#
# COMPACT_ATOMS: atom_id res chain seq x y z
N MET A 1 -6.17 44.66 3.79
CA MET A 1 -5.09 43.96 4.53
C MET A 1 -5.18 42.50 4.15
N GLN A 2 -4.43 42.09 3.11
CA GLN A 2 -4.52 40.74 2.57
C GLN A 2 -3.49 39.86 3.27
N LEU A 3 -3.95 38.92 4.11
CA LEU A 3 -3.10 37.83 4.62
C LEU A 3 -2.87 36.83 3.49
N ARG A 4 -1.69 36.90 2.91
CA ARG A 4 -1.17 35.84 2.05
C ARG A 4 -0.84 34.63 2.93
N LYS A 5 -1.76 33.67 3.01
CA LYS A 5 -1.43 32.33 3.47
C LYS A 5 -0.53 31.69 2.42
N ARG A 6 0.76 31.69 2.67
CA ARG A 6 1.73 30.89 1.93
C ARG A 6 1.51 29.44 2.38
N ALA A 7 0.81 28.66 1.59
CA ALA A 7 0.89 27.21 1.69
C ALA A 7 2.35 26.83 1.38
N ALA A 8 3.10 26.48 2.39
CA ALA A 8 4.38 25.81 2.21
C ALA A 8 4.08 24.41 1.71
N MET A 9 4.18 24.19 0.40
CA MET A 9 4.36 22.85 -0.13
C MET A 9 5.74 22.39 0.36
N ALA A 10 5.75 21.59 1.41
CA ALA A 10 6.89 20.80 1.76
C ALA A 10 7.04 19.75 0.66
N ALA A 11 8.01 19.94 -0.22
CA ALA A 11 8.42 18.91 -1.16
C ALA A 11 8.98 17.75 -0.33
N ALA A 12 8.17 16.69 -0.16
CA ALA A 12 8.64 15.44 0.40
C ALA A 12 9.67 14.86 -0.59
N ALA A 13 10.94 14.98 -0.26
CA ALA A 13 11.99 14.26 -0.98
C ALA A 13 11.84 12.78 -0.62
N ALA A 14 11.16 12.02 -1.46
CA ALA A 14 11.13 10.57 -1.37
C ALA A 14 12.53 10.05 -1.71
N ALA A 15 13.34 9.78 -0.71
CA ALA A 15 14.55 9.00 -0.88
C ALA A 15 14.14 7.52 -1.03
N LEU A 16 13.91 7.10 -2.27
CA LEU A 16 13.76 5.69 -2.61
C LEU A 16 15.11 5.02 -2.37
N ALA A 17 15.28 4.42 -1.20
CA ALA A 17 16.29 3.39 -1.04
C ALA A 17 15.81 2.17 -1.84
N ALA A 18 16.24 2.09 -3.10
CA ALA A 18 16.06 0.91 -3.92
C ALA A 18 16.91 -0.22 -3.31
N THR A 19 16.37 -0.88 -2.28
CA THR A 19 16.88 -2.17 -1.87
C THR A 19 16.48 -3.17 -2.93
N THR A 20 17.42 -3.48 -3.81
CA THR A 20 17.33 -4.63 -4.70
C THR A 20 17.03 -5.86 -3.84
N ILE A 21 15.82 -6.36 -3.93
CA ILE A 21 15.43 -7.62 -3.31
C ILE A 21 16.07 -8.73 -4.15
N THR A 22 17.38 -8.89 -4.02
CA THR A 22 18.06 -10.11 -4.44
C THR A 22 17.73 -11.16 -3.40
N GLY A 23 17.04 -12.22 -3.82
CA GLY A 23 16.58 -13.30 -2.97
C GLY A 23 17.70 -13.91 -2.15
N CYS A 24 17.78 -13.47 -0.92
CA CYS A 24 18.43 -14.19 0.17
C CYS A 24 17.32 -14.49 1.18
N SER A 25 17.32 -15.70 1.69
CA SER A 25 16.40 -16.27 2.68
C SER A 25 16.48 -15.53 4.04
N GLY A 26 16.11 -14.27 4.07
CA GLY A 26 15.96 -13.46 5.26
C GLY A 26 14.54 -12.91 5.28
N SER A 27 13.89 -12.90 6.44
CA SER A 27 12.62 -12.20 6.64
C SER A 27 12.77 -10.73 6.27
N LEU A 28 11.75 -10.16 5.60
CA LEU A 28 11.70 -8.72 5.33
C LEU A 28 11.71 -7.95 6.65
N ASP A 29 12.54 -6.92 6.74
CA ASP A 29 12.47 -5.97 7.85
C ASP A 29 11.26 -5.05 7.65
N THR A 30 10.12 -5.46 8.23
CA THR A 30 8.86 -4.74 8.08
C THR A 30 8.85 -3.38 8.76
N GLU A 31 9.81 -3.12 9.67
CA GLU A 31 9.98 -1.82 10.34
C GLU A 31 10.81 -0.83 9.49
N ALA A 32 11.47 -1.30 8.42
CA ALA A 32 12.26 -0.41 7.57
C ALA A 32 11.37 0.69 6.98
N VAL A 33 11.83 1.94 7.07
CA VAL A 33 11.12 3.10 6.53
C VAL A 33 11.36 3.18 5.02
N VAL A 34 10.28 3.16 4.23
CA VAL A 34 10.33 3.26 2.77
C VAL A 34 10.12 4.68 2.27
N MET A 35 9.36 5.49 3.00
CA MET A 35 9.18 6.92 2.76
C MET A 35 8.71 7.63 4.03
N THR A 36 8.78 8.96 4.01
CA THR A 36 8.20 9.81 5.05
C THR A 36 7.18 10.74 4.40
N VAL A 37 5.99 10.86 4.99
CA VAL A 37 4.91 11.73 4.53
C VAL A 37 4.55 12.69 5.66
N GLY A 38 4.86 13.97 5.50
CA GLY A 38 4.77 14.90 6.61
C GLY A 38 5.69 14.48 7.76
N ASP A 39 5.12 14.23 8.93
CA ASP A 39 5.81 13.78 10.14
C ASP A 39 5.68 12.26 10.37
N GLU A 40 5.00 11.53 9.49
CA GLU A 40 4.79 10.08 9.61
C GLU A 40 5.75 9.28 8.73
N GLU A 41 6.29 8.20 9.30
CA GLU A 41 7.09 7.21 8.60
C GLU A 41 6.18 6.11 8.03
N VAL A 42 6.38 5.81 6.75
CA VAL A 42 5.72 4.69 6.09
C VAL A 42 6.65 3.49 6.13
N THR A 43 6.21 2.44 6.80
CA THR A 43 7.01 1.23 6.94
C THR A 43 6.88 0.29 5.73
N LEU A 44 7.92 -0.51 5.51
CA LEU A 44 7.91 -1.56 4.49
C LEU A 44 6.77 -2.57 4.73
N GLY A 45 6.40 -2.82 5.99
CA GLY A 45 5.28 -3.70 6.34
C GLY A 45 3.98 -3.23 5.72
N VAL A 46 3.57 -1.99 5.97
CA VAL A 46 2.35 -1.39 5.40
C VAL A 46 2.42 -1.33 3.86
N ALA A 47 3.56 -0.88 3.32
CA ALA A 47 3.73 -0.74 1.87
C ALA A 47 3.69 -2.10 1.16
N ASN A 48 4.34 -3.13 1.69
CA ASN A 48 4.34 -4.47 1.10
C ASN A 48 2.97 -5.14 1.24
N PHE A 49 2.30 -4.99 2.39
CA PHE A 49 0.93 -5.52 2.54
C PHE A 49 -0.01 -4.93 1.48
N TYR A 50 -0.01 -3.61 1.31
CA TYR A 50 -0.80 -2.94 0.29
C TYR A 50 -0.44 -3.41 -1.13
N ALA A 51 0.86 -3.50 -1.45
CA ALA A 51 1.33 -3.96 -2.74
C ALA A 51 0.89 -5.39 -3.05
N ARG A 52 0.97 -6.32 -2.09
CA ARG A 52 0.55 -7.71 -2.26
C ARG A 52 -0.95 -7.87 -2.42
N MET A 53 -1.75 -7.10 -1.66
CA MET A 53 -3.20 -7.05 -1.83
C MET A 53 -3.58 -6.55 -3.22
N THR A 54 -2.93 -5.48 -3.68
CA THR A 54 -3.15 -4.93 -5.02
C THR A 54 -2.71 -5.91 -6.11
N GLN A 55 -1.56 -6.54 -5.96
CA GLN A 55 -1.07 -7.57 -6.87
C GLN A 55 -2.10 -8.68 -7.08
N ALA A 56 -2.63 -9.25 -5.98
CA ALA A 56 -3.61 -10.32 -6.04
C ALA A 56 -4.90 -9.88 -6.76
N GLN A 57 -5.36 -8.66 -6.55
CA GLN A 57 -6.52 -8.11 -7.25
C GLN A 57 -6.26 -7.93 -8.74
N TYR A 58 -5.12 -7.35 -9.12
CA TYR A 58 -4.74 -7.14 -10.52
C TYR A 58 -4.61 -8.47 -11.28
N GLU A 59 -3.89 -9.43 -10.72
CA GLU A 59 -3.72 -10.74 -11.32
C GLU A 59 -5.05 -11.44 -11.52
N THR A 60 -5.91 -11.48 -10.50
CA THR A 60 -7.22 -12.09 -10.56
C THR A 60 -8.09 -11.45 -11.63
N TYR A 61 -8.18 -10.13 -11.64
CA TYR A 61 -9.01 -9.39 -12.60
C TYR A 61 -8.49 -9.53 -14.04
N TYR A 62 -7.20 -9.25 -14.25
CA TYR A 62 -6.63 -9.17 -15.58
C TYR A 62 -6.56 -10.54 -16.26
N LEU A 63 -6.08 -11.57 -15.53
CA LEU A 63 -5.99 -12.93 -16.07
C LEU A 63 -7.38 -13.52 -16.35
N SER A 64 -8.38 -13.21 -15.51
CA SER A 64 -9.76 -13.61 -15.74
C SER A 64 -10.33 -12.95 -17.00
N MET A 65 -10.08 -11.65 -17.18
CA MET A 65 -10.51 -10.90 -18.36
C MET A 65 -9.87 -11.46 -19.66
N MET A 66 -8.56 -11.75 -19.62
CA MET A 66 -7.83 -12.32 -20.75
C MET A 66 -8.36 -13.71 -21.10
N SER A 67 -8.53 -14.56 -20.11
CA SER A 67 -9.11 -15.91 -20.28
C SER A 67 -10.52 -15.86 -20.89
N SER A 68 -11.35 -14.92 -20.46
CA SER A 68 -12.70 -14.73 -20.99
C SER A 68 -12.71 -14.30 -22.45
N ASN A 69 -11.63 -13.67 -22.93
CA ASN A 69 -11.43 -13.29 -24.33
C ASN A 69 -10.67 -14.35 -25.14
N GLY A 70 -10.45 -15.55 -24.59
CA GLY A 70 -9.75 -16.65 -25.25
C GLY A 70 -8.23 -16.46 -25.36
N MET A 71 -7.67 -15.50 -24.61
CA MET A 71 -6.23 -15.26 -24.54
C MET A 71 -5.62 -15.95 -23.32
N THR A 72 -4.46 -16.57 -23.51
CA THR A 72 -3.69 -17.18 -22.43
C THR A 72 -2.51 -16.26 -22.09
N MET A 73 -2.44 -15.82 -20.83
CA MET A 73 -1.36 -14.98 -20.32
C MET A 73 -1.02 -15.44 -18.91
N THR A 74 0.27 -15.50 -18.58
CA THR A 74 0.73 -15.75 -17.21
C THR A 74 0.82 -14.43 -16.44
N ALA A 75 0.88 -14.52 -15.10
CA ALA A 75 1.13 -13.33 -14.27
C ALA A 75 2.49 -12.70 -14.61
N GLU A 76 3.51 -13.52 -14.84
CA GLU A 76 4.84 -13.06 -15.24
C GLU A 76 4.81 -12.28 -16.56
N ASP A 77 4.11 -12.80 -17.57
CA ASP A 77 3.95 -12.09 -18.86
C ASP A 77 3.23 -10.74 -18.67
N MET A 78 2.21 -10.69 -17.82
CA MET A 78 1.46 -9.48 -17.50
C MET A 78 2.37 -8.42 -16.87
N TRP A 79 3.13 -8.80 -15.85
CA TRP A 79 3.99 -7.86 -15.11
C TRP A 79 5.17 -7.35 -15.94
N ASN A 80 5.67 -8.18 -16.87
CA ASN A 80 6.77 -7.84 -17.76
C ASN A 80 6.34 -7.11 -19.04
N GLN A 81 5.04 -6.89 -19.25
CA GLN A 81 4.59 -6.07 -20.38
C GLN A 81 5.17 -4.66 -20.30
N GLU A 82 5.76 -4.19 -21.38
CA GLU A 82 6.28 -2.83 -21.49
C GLU A 82 5.28 -1.94 -22.23
N TYR A 83 5.05 -0.76 -21.65
CA TYR A 83 4.32 0.33 -22.29
C TYR A 83 5.10 1.63 -22.11
N GLU A 84 5.37 2.34 -23.20
CA GLU A 84 6.15 3.59 -23.20
C GLU A 84 7.55 3.49 -22.55
N GLY A 85 8.14 2.29 -22.51
CA GLY A 85 9.48 2.04 -21.98
C GLY A 85 9.53 1.65 -20.49
N GLU A 86 8.39 1.50 -19.86
CA GLU A 86 8.26 1.01 -18.49
C GLU A 86 7.46 -0.29 -18.44
N THR A 87 7.82 -1.19 -17.53
CA THR A 87 7.05 -2.41 -17.32
C THR A 87 5.77 -2.13 -16.53
N THR A 88 4.74 -2.98 -16.72
CA THR A 88 3.53 -2.93 -15.90
C THR A 88 3.86 -3.00 -14.42
N GLU A 89 4.86 -3.80 -14.03
CA GLU A 89 5.35 -3.89 -12.67
C GLU A 89 5.85 -2.53 -12.16
N GLN A 90 6.71 -1.86 -12.92
CA GLN A 90 7.28 -0.56 -12.51
C GLN A 90 6.21 0.50 -12.38
N THR A 91 5.38 0.67 -13.41
CA THR A 91 4.28 1.65 -13.41
C THR A 91 3.30 1.41 -12.24
N THR A 92 3.01 0.12 -11.95
CA THR A 92 2.14 -0.22 -10.81
C THR A 92 2.80 0.11 -9.48
N LYS A 93 4.08 -0.19 -9.29
CA LYS A 93 4.82 0.16 -8.07
C LYS A 93 4.84 1.67 -7.82
N ASP A 94 5.11 2.45 -8.84
CA ASP A 94 5.13 3.92 -8.73
C ASP A 94 3.75 4.48 -8.38
N GLY A 95 2.69 3.97 -9.01
CA GLY A 95 1.31 4.32 -8.68
C GLY A 95 0.89 3.90 -7.26
N LEU A 96 1.39 2.77 -6.75
CA LEU A 96 1.15 2.34 -5.37
C LEU A 96 1.81 3.27 -4.36
N LEU A 97 3.05 3.68 -4.61
CA LEU A 97 3.77 4.62 -3.73
C LEU A 97 3.08 5.98 -3.69
N GLU A 98 2.64 6.50 -4.84
CA GLU A 98 1.86 7.75 -4.91
C GLU A 98 0.52 7.61 -4.17
N SER A 99 -0.18 6.50 -4.36
CA SER A 99 -1.46 6.23 -3.69
C SER A 99 -1.28 6.14 -2.17
N LEU A 100 -0.23 5.45 -1.72
CA LEU A 100 0.08 5.33 -0.30
C LEU A 100 0.43 6.70 0.31
N GLN A 101 1.24 7.50 -0.37
CA GLN A 101 1.54 8.87 0.03
C GLN A 101 0.26 9.71 0.19
N ASN A 102 -0.66 9.62 -0.77
CA ASN A 102 -1.93 10.34 -0.73
C ASN A 102 -2.82 9.87 0.44
N MET A 103 -2.88 8.55 0.72
CA MET A 103 -3.64 8.04 1.87
C MET A 103 -3.11 8.59 3.20
N TYR A 104 -1.79 8.64 3.39
CA TYR A 104 -1.19 9.23 4.59
C TYR A 104 -1.47 10.72 4.70
N LEU A 105 -1.35 11.49 3.60
CA LEU A 105 -1.69 12.92 3.59
C LEU A 105 -3.15 13.17 3.95
N ILE A 106 -4.07 12.40 3.38
CA ILE A 106 -5.50 12.48 3.71
C ILE A 106 -5.72 12.18 5.20
N SER A 107 -5.09 11.13 5.71
CA SER A 107 -5.21 10.73 7.12
C SER A 107 -4.71 11.82 8.08
N GLN A 108 -3.57 12.45 7.78
CA GLN A 108 -3.00 13.53 8.59
C GLN A 108 -3.89 14.78 8.68
N HIS A 109 -4.67 15.03 7.63
CA HIS A 109 -5.54 16.20 7.56
C HIS A 109 -7.02 15.90 7.79
N ALA A 110 -7.39 14.64 8.01
CA ALA A 110 -8.77 14.19 8.11
C ALA A 110 -9.56 14.93 9.20
N GLU A 111 -8.96 15.15 10.37
CA GLU A 111 -9.60 15.85 11.50
C GLU A 111 -9.91 17.33 11.19
N GLU A 112 -9.12 17.97 10.34
CA GLU A 112 -9.38 19.37 9.92
C GLU A 112 -10.70 19.50 9.15
N TYR A 113 -11.14 18.39 8.54
CA TYR A 113 -12.40 18.28 7.79
C TYR A 113 -13.51 17.58 8.56
N GLY A 114 -13.28 17.26 9.84
CA GLY A 114 -14.24 16.57 10.69
C GLY A 114 -14.38 15.08 10.38
N VAL A 115 -13.38 14.50 9.71
CA VAL A 115 -13.32 13.07 9.40
C VAL A 115 -12.47 12.38 10.46
N SER A 116 -13.01 11.33 11.09
CA SER A 116 -12.29 10.48 12.04
C SER A 116 -12.87 9.07 12.01
N LEU A 117 -12.12 8.10 12.51
CA LEU A 117 -12.63 6.75 12.76
C LEU A 117 -13.55 6.75 13.98
N THR A 118 -14.69 6.08 13.86
CA THR A 118 -15.56 5.79 15.00
C THR A 118 -15.00 4.63 15.81
N GLU A 119 -15.45 4.44 17.07
CA GLU A 119 -15.11 3.26 17.87
C GLU A 119 -15.47 1.95 17.15
N GLU A 120 -16.66 1.90 16.54
CA GLU A 120 -17.12 0.71 15.80
C GLU A 120 -16.19 0.36 14.61
N GLU A 121 -15.68 1.38 13.90
CA GLU A 121 -14.73 1.17 12.80
C GLU A 121 -13.36 0.73 13.31
N GLN A 122 -12.89 1.27 14.42
CA GLN A 122 -11.64 0.85 15.05
C GLN A 122 -11.71 -0.60 15.53
N ASP A 123 -12.83 -0.98 16.16
CA ASP A 123 -13.07 -2.35 16.60
C ASP A 123 -13.11 -3.31 15.39
N ALA A 124 -13.82 -2.95 14.32
CA ALA A 124 -13.92 -3.75 13.10
C ALA A 124 -12.55 -3.92 12.41
N ILE A 125 -11.73 -2.89 12.38
CA ILE A 125 -10.35 -2.94 11.86
C ILE A 125 -9.50 -3.91 12.68
N SER A 126 -9.55 -3.81 14.00
CA SER A 126 -8.78 -4.68 14.89
C SER A 126 -9.23 -6.14 14.80
N GLU A 127 -10.56 -6.38 14.69
CA GLU A 127 -11.12 -7.71 14.48
C GLU A 127 -10.70 -8.31 13.14
N ALA A 128 -10.77 -7.54 12.05
CA ALA A 128 -10.35 -7.99 10.72
C ALA A 128 -8.85 -8.35 10.69
N ALA A 129 -7.99 -7.56 11.32
CA ALA A 129 -6.58 -7.84 11.42
C ALA A 129 -6.28 -9.09 12.26
N ALA A 130 -7.01 -9.28 13.38
CA ALA A 130 -6.89 -10.48 14.21
C ALA A 130 -7.36 -11.73 13.45
N GLN A 131 -8.47 -11.65 12.74
CA GLN A 131 -8.98 -12.76 11.94
C GLN A 131 -8.00 -13.15 10.83
N PHE A 132 -7.39 -12.18 10.15
CA PHE A 132 -6.35 -12.46 9.17
C PHE A 132 -5.17 -13.23 9.81
N ASP A 133 -4.77 -12.85 11.03
CA ASP A 133 -3.70 -13.53 11.77
C ASP A 133 -4.05 -14.98 12.12
N GLU A 134 -5.30 -15.26 12.48
CA GLU A 134 -5.80 -16.61 12.81
C GLU A 134 -5.93 -17.50 11.57
N ASP A 135 -6.40 -16.95 10.46
CA ASP A 135 -6.72 -17.69 9.24
C ASP A 135 -5.49 -18.01 8.38
N ASN A 136 -4.34 -17.38 8.65
CA ASN A 136 -3.15 -17.50 7.82
C ASN A 136 -1.96 -18.11 8.55
N THR A 137 -1.21 -18.96 7.82
CA THR A 137 0.04 -19.53 8.35
C THR A 137 1.12 -18.47 8.50
N ALA A 138 2.11 -18.70 9.35
CA ALA A 138 3.26 -17.79 9.51
C ALA A 138 3.96 -17.51 8.18
N ALA A 139 4.13 -18.50 7.32
CA ALA A 139 4.75 -18.32 6.00
C ALA A 139 3.90 -17.46 5.07
N ALA A 140 2.57 -17.60 5.09
CA ALA A 140 1.67 -16.77 4.30
C ALA A 140 1.71 -15.30 4.78
N LYS A 141 1.71 -15.08 6.10
CA LYS A 141 1.84 -13.74 6.69
C LYS A 141 3.17 -13.08 6.34
N GLU A 142 4.27 -13.82 6.42
CA GLU A 142 5.60 -13.32 6.06
C GLU A 142 5.65 -12.92 4.57
N ALA A 143 5.08 -13.71 3.68
CA ALA A 143 5.09 -13.44 2.23
C ALA A 143 4.40 -12.12 1.85
N VAL A 144 3.39 -11.69 2.62
CA VAL A 144 2.61 -10.48 2.34
C VAL A 144 2.83 -9.37 3.38
N SER A 145 3.74 -9.55 4.33
CA SER A 145 3.87 -8.68 5.53
C SER A 145 2.54 -8.52 6.29
N GLY A 146 1.74 -9.58 6.34
CA GLY A 146 0.41 -9.60 6.94
C GLY A 146 0.46 -9.68 8.48
N TYR A 147 1.17 -8.74 9.11
CA TYR A 147 1.21 -8.62 10.55
C TYR A 147 0.13 -7.66 11.04
N LYS A 148 -0.46 -7.97 12.20
CA LYS A 148 -1.63 -7.27 12.72
C LYS A 148 -1.51 -5.75 12.63
N LYS A 149 -0.40 -5.17 13.09
CA LYS A 149 -0.18 -3.71 13.08
C LYS A 149 -0.15 -3.09 11.68
N ASP A 150 0.43 -3.81 10.70
CA ASP A 150 0.54 -3.33 9.32
C ASP A 150 -0.83 -3.37 8.62
N ILE A 151 -1.61 -4.41 8.92
CA ILE A 151 -2.99 -4.55 8.45
C ILE A 151 -3.88 -3.48 9.08
N GLU A 152 -3.81 -3.28 10.40
CA GLU A 152 -4.57 -2.24 11.09
C GLU A 152 -4.28 -0.86 10.47
N LYS A 153 -3.00 -0.49 10.33
CA LYS A 153 -2.63 0.79 9.73
C LYS A 153 -3.16 0.93 8.29
N TYR A 154 -3.01 -0.10 7.46
CA TYR A 154 -3.56 -0.08 6.10
C TYR A 154 -5.08 0.11 6.08
N LEU A 155 -5.82 -0.63 6.91
CA LEU A 155 -7.28 -0.54 6.99
C LEU A 155 -7.75 0.82 7.52
N GLU A 156 -7.04 1.41 8.49
CA GLU A 156 -7.28 2.78 8.96
C GLU A 156 -7.19 3.79 7.80
N LEU A 157 -6.08 3.74 7.04
CA LEU A 157 -5.86 4.64 5.91
C LEU A 157 -6.97 4.53 4.85
N VAL A 158 -7.32 3.29 4.47
CA VAL A 158 -8.38 3.03 3.48
C VAL A 158 -9.74 3.48 3.99
N THR A 159 -10.03 3.26 5.27
CA THR A 159 -11.30 3.66 5.88
C THR A 159 -11.44 5.19 5.92
N ILE A 160 -10.38 5.90 6.33
CA ILE A 160 -10.35 7.37 6.32
C ILE A 160 -10.51 7.91 4.88
N GLN A 161 -9.80 7.33 3.90
CA GLN A 161 -9.90 7.76 2.50
C GLN A 161 -11.31 7.58 1.92
N SER A 162 -12.08 6.61 2.44
CA SER A 162 -13.43 6.30 1.95
C SER A 162 -14.53 7.25 2.46
N LYS A 163 -14.23 8.12 3.42
CA LYS A 163 -15.16 9.05 4.05
C LYS A 163 -15.16 10.41 3.38
#